data_4cf9d6eaf000c994fbf4bf4042f660d1
#
_entry.id   4cf9d6eaf000c994fbf4bf4042f660d1
#
_cell.length_a   1.000
_cell.length_b   1.000
_cell.length_c   1.000
_cell.angle_alpha   90.00
_cell.angle_beta   90.00
_cell.angle_gamma   90.00
#
_symmetry.space_group_name_H-M   'P 1'
#
loop_
_entity.id
_entity.type
_entity.pdbx_description
1 polymer ?
#
loop_
_entity_poly.entity_id
_entity_poly.type
_entity_poly.pdbx_seq_one_letter_code
_entity_poly.pdbx_strand_id
1 'polypeptide(L)'
;MREDEGHAPCGPGARRRREQEPMIIIVNLATHYAGYLETGYELPAPVVPVRGMPAYARATAGLPIDLASTMVFVCTPDQLEKSNLSGDVRLRFPHVTTKVVVSEHHEIGLPGAIRCAIEHIDEKDSLIVHPASVLSRSALAARISVMGELGGLLSVMDTDVVGTGAWSADSFVTVDRIGRIDAISDHWSDGAFAPTGSLTLSGASGATAEAISLALELDPTTGLDVMITALIRRHVAMGVDRVTSSWDLSHASGLGAYLAHR
;
A
#
# COMPACT_ATOMS: atom_id res chain seq x y z
N MET A 1 45.86 -54.39 6.32
CA MET A 1 45.61 -53.15 7.08
C MET A 1 45.18 -52.14 6.08
N ARG A 2 43.88 -51.91 5.99
CA ARG A 2 43.23 -50.82 5.13
C ARG A 2 42.65 -49.81 6.09
N GLU A 3 43.15 -48.60 5.99
CA GLU A 3 42.68 -47.46 6.77
C GLU A 3 41.33 -46.99 6.21
N ASP A 4 40.37 -46.95 7.09
CA ASP A 4 38.99 -46.53 6.82
C ASP A 4 38.94 -45.02 6.94
N GLU A 5 38.90 -44.28 5.81
CA GLU A 5 38.71 -42.82 5.78
C GLU A 5 37.26 -42.51 6.08
N GLY A 6 37.01 -42.08 7.31
CA GLY A 6 35.71 -41.62 7.77
C GLY A 6 35.22 -40.36 7.02
N HIS A 7 34.21 -40.54 6.18
CA HIS A 7 33.42 -39.44 5.62
C HIS A 7 32.60 -38.75 6.73
N ALA A 8 32.98 -37.54 7.09
CA ALA A 8 32.17 -36.69 7.93
C ALA A 8 30.88 -36.29 7.16
N PRO A 9 29.68 -36.47 7.75
CA PRO A 9 28.46 -36.03 7.10
C PRO A 9 28.41 -34.49 7.06
N CYS A 10 28.29 -33.96 5.85
CA CYS A 10 28.00 -32.54 5.61
C CYS A 10 26.64 -32.21 6.25
N GLY A 11 26.65 -31.58 7.42
CA GLY A 11 25.45 -31.12 8.09
C GLY A 11 24.67 -30.16 7.22
N PRO A 12 23.31 -30.17 7.23
CA PRO A 12 22.52 -29.25 6.47
C PRO A 12 22.87 -27.83 6.90
N GLY A 13 23.50 -27.08 6.00
CA GLY A 13 23.87 -25.69 6.22
C GLY A 13 22.67 -24.94 6.74
N ALA A 14 22.75 -24.44 7.95
CA ALA A 14 21.78 -23.53 8.53
C ALA A 14 21.62 -22.37 7.53
N ARG A 15 20.50 -22.38 6.78
CA ARG A 15 20.08 -21.22 5.99
C ARG A 15 20.03 -20.08 7.00
N ARG A 16 21.01 -19.17 6.96
CA ARG A 16 20.95 -17.92 7.70
C ARG A 16 19.57 -17.35 7.40
N ARG A 17 18.71 -17.21 8.42
CA ARG A 17 17.52 -16.37 8.32
C ARG A 17 18.08 -15.04 7.86
N ARG A 18 17.75 -14.63 6.63
CA ARG A 18 17.95 -13.24 6.24
C ARG A 18 17.26 -12.44 7.32
N GLU A 19 18.00 -11.60 8.03
CA GLU A 19 17.40 -10.63 8.93
C GLU A 19 16.34 -9.91 8.10
N GLN A 20 15.11 -10.09 8.51
CA GLN A 20 13.99 -9.55 7.77
C GLN A 20 14.09 -8.04 7.93
N GLU A 21 14.23 -7.32 6.82
CA GLU A 21 14.28 -5.86 6.82
C GLU A 21 13.06 -5.32 7.56
N PRO A 22 13.23 -4.28 8.40
CA PRO A 22 12.09 -3.62 9.01
C PRO A 22 11.11 -3.18 7.94
N MET A 23 9.83 -3.35 8.21
CA MET A 23 8.77 -2.96 7.29
C MET A 23 7.92 -1.86 7.93
N ILE A 24 7.75 -0.78 7.20
CA ILE A 24 6.88 0.34 7.58
C ILE A 24 5.62 0.29 6.71
N ILE A 25 4.46 0.40 7.34
CA ILE A 25 3.18 0.53 6.64
C ILE A 25 2.64 1.94 6.86
N ILE A 26 2.49 2.71 5.79
CA ILE A 26 1.83 4.00 5.80
C ILE A 26 0.38 3.81 5.35
N VAL A 27 -0.55 4.17 6.19
CA VAL A 27 -1.99 4.17 5.89
C VAL A 27 -2.42 5.62 5.67
N ASN A 28 -2.70 5.98 4.42
CA ASN A 28 -3.11 7.33 4.06
C ASN A 28 -4.63 7.50 4.24
N LEU A 29 -5.05 8.20 5.31
CA LEU A 29 -6.44 8.57 5.55
C LEU A 29 -6.78 9.93 4.91
N ALA A 30 -5.79 10.77 4.61
CA ALA A 30 -5.95 12.09 4.02
C ALA A 30 -6.10 12.02 2.49
N THR A 31 -6.83 11.02 1.99
CA THR A 31 -7.21 10.90 0.57
C THR A 31 -8.53 11.60 0.30
N HIS A 32 -8.84 11.81 -0.98
CA HIS A 32 -10.13 12.36 -1.38
C HIS A 32 -11.29 11.45 -0.95
N TYR A 33 -12.34 12.07 -0.38
CA TYR A 33 -13.58 11.40 -0.01
C TYR A 33 -14.78 12.24 -0.47
N ALA A 34 -15.46 11.78 -1.51
CA ALA A 34 -16.60 12.49 -2.09
C ALA A 34 -17.95 11.92 -1.65
N GLY A 35 -18.93 12.79 -1.50
CA GLY A 35 -20.34 12.42 -1.33
C GLY A 35 -20.74 11.90 0.04
N TYR A 36 -19.82 11.80 1.02
CA TYR A 36 -20.16 11.29 2.36
C TYR A 36 -21.03 12.26 3.16
N LEU A 37 -20.67 13.54 3.19
CA LEU A 37 -21.46 14.57 3.87
C LEU A 37 -22.85 14.73 3.23
N GLU A 38 -22.91 14.65 1.90
CA GLU A 38 -24.16 14.75 1.13
C GLU A 38 -25.11 13.57 1.39
N THR A 39 -24.57 12.42 1.77
CA THR A 39 -25.33 11.22 2.13
C THR A 39 -25.67 11.13 3.62
N GLY A 40 -25.36 12.18 4.41
CA GLY A 40 -25.72 12.27 5.82
C GLY A 40 -24.76 11.59 6.79
N TYR A 41 -23.54 11.23 6.36
CA TYR A 41 -22.51 10.77 7.30
C TYR A 41 -21.92 11.96 8.05
N GLU A 42 -21.96 11.92 9.38
CA GLU A 42 -21.37 12.96 10.25
C GLU A 42 -19.88 12.73 10.51
N LEU A 43 -19.44 11.48 10.42
CA LEU A 43 -18.04 11.10 10.65
C LEU A 43 -17.22 11.23 9.35
N PRO A 44 -15.93 11.58 9.47
CA PRO A 44 -15.01 11.53 8.33
C PRO A 44 -14.96 10.11 7.72
N ALA A 45 -14.96 10.02 6.40
CA ALA A 45 -15.08 8.76 5.68
C ALA A 45 -14.16 7.62 6.16
N PRO A 46 -12.86 7.83 6.49
CA PRO A 46 -12.01 6.74 6.97
C PRO A 46 -12.46 6.09 8.26
N VAL A 47 -13.20 6.81 9.11
CA VAL A 47 -13.67 6.31 10.41
C VAL A 47 -15.14 5.89 10.40
N VAL A 48 -15.84 6.02 9.27
CA VAL A 48 -17.21 5.53 9.12
C VAL A 48 -17.25 4.03 9.39
N PRO A 49 -18.21 3.55 10.22
CA PRO A 49 -18.33 2.12 10.49
C PRO A 49 -18.78 1.34 9.24
N VAL A 50 -17.96 0.38 8.83
CA VAL A 50 -18.21 -0.53 7.72
C VAL A 50 -18.32 -1.94 8.29
N ARG A 51 -19.53 -2.51 8.35
CA ARG A 51 -19.80 -3.81 9.00
C ARG A 51 -19.18 -3.92 10.40
N GLY A 52 -19.38 -2.90 11.23
CA GLY A 52 -18.95 -2.87 12.63
C GLY A 52 -17.46 -2.52 12.88
N MET A 53 -16.71 -2.15 11.84
CA MET A 53 -15.32 -1.69 11.97
C MET A 53 -15.14 -0.38 11.20
N PRO A 54 -14.27 0.55 11.61
CA PRO A 54 -13.92 1.72 10.82
C PRO A 54 -13.41 1.33 9.43
N ALA A 55 -13.70 2.14 8.41
CA ALA A 55 -13.29 1.88 7.03
C ALA A 55 -11.78 1.66 6.92
N TYR A 56 -10.96 2.49 7.57
CA TYR A 56 -9.50 2.33 7.57
C TYR A 56 -9.05 0.97 8.12
N ALA A 57 -9.69 0.47 9.18
CA ALA A 57 -9.34 -0.82 9.77
C ALA A 57 -9.74 -2.00 8.85
N ARG A 58 -10.80 -1.83 8.07
CA ARG A 58 -11.16 -2.77 6.99
C ARG A 58 -10.13 -2.76 5.86
N ALA A 59 -9.70 -1.56 5.44
CA ALA A 59 -8.72 -1.39 4.39
C ALA A 59 -7.38 -2.06 4.74
N THR A 60 -6.95 -1.97 6.00
CA THR A 60 -5.69 -2.59 6.46
C THR A 60 -5.76 -4.09 6.67
N ALA A 61 -6.96 -4.70 6.70
CA ALA A 61 -7.10 -6.14 6.99
C ALA A 61 -6.42 -7.08 5.97
N GLY A 62 -6.14 -6.58 4.76
CA GLY A 62 -5.42 -7.32 3.71
C GLY A 62 -3.90 -7.12 3.73
N LEU A 63 -3.38 -6.24 4.58
CA LEU A 63 -1.96 -5.93 4.65
C LEU A 63 -1.19 -6.91 5.54
N PRO A 64 0.10 -7.13 5.30
CA PRO A 64 0.95 -8.02 6.09
C PRO A 64 1.39 -7.35 7.41
N ILE A 65 0.45 -7.04 8.29
CA ILE A 65 0.67 -6.29 9.54
C ILE A 65 1.65 -7.02 10.45
N ASP A 66 1.63 -8.35 10.46
CA ASP A 66 2.55 -9.17 11.27
C ASP A 66 4.03 -9.03 10.86
N LEU A 67 4.30 -8.50 9.66
CA LEU A 67 5.66 -8.20 9.18
C LEU A 67 6.08 -6.76 9.49
N ALA A 68 5.14 -5.90 9.88
CA ALA A 68 5.40 -4.49 10.11
C ALA A 68 6.07 -4.25 11.48
N SER A 69 7.12 -3.43 11.49
CA SER A 69 7.70 -2.86 12.70
C SER A 69 6.92 -1.64 13.18
N THR A 70 6.40 -0.87 12.24
CA THR A 70 5.66 0.38 12.51
C THR A 70 4.54 0.56 11.48
N MET A 71 3.40 1.06 11.96
CA MET A 71 2.31 1.57 11.13
C MET A 71 2.15 3.07 11.37
N VAL A 72 2.19 3.86 10.31
CA VAL A 72 2.00 5.32 10.33
C VAL A 72 0.65 5.65 9.68
N PHE A 73 -0.24 6.23 10.45
CA PHE A 73 -1.56 6.67 9.98
C PHE A 73 -1.49 8.17 9.68
N VAL A 74 -1.57 8.55 8.42
CA VAL A 74 -1.56 9.95 8.00
C VAL A 74 -3.00 10.42 7.86
N CYS A 75 -3.38 11.43 8.64
CA CYS A 75 -4.76 11.96 8.70
C CYS A 75 -4.79 13.47 8.55
N THR A 76 -5.98 14.01 8.33
CA THR A 76 -6.22 15.45 8.38
C THR A 76 -6.50 15.91 9.81
N PRO A 77 -6.35 17.22 10.13
CA PRO A 77 -6.74 17.78 11.43
C PRO A 77 -8.21 17.48 11.78
N ASP A 78 -9.10 17.60 10.82
CA ASP A 78 -10.54 17.35 10.98
C ASP A 78 -10.84 15.88 11.33
N GLN A 79 -10.13 14.93 10.71
CA GLN A 79 -10.25 13.51 11.04
C GLN A 79 -9.78 13.20 12.46
N LEU A 80 -8.71 13.84 12.91
CA LEU A 80 -8.18 13.67 14.26
C LEU A 80 -9.12 14.28 15.32
N GLU A 81 -9.66 15.47 15.05
CA GLU A 81 -10.55 16.20 15.98
C GLU A 81 -11.89 15.48 16.13
N LYS A 82 -12.49 15.02 15.02
CA LYS A 82 -13.82 14.39 15.02
C LYS A 82 -13.82 12.92 15.39
N SER A 83 -12.65 12.31 15.63
CA SER A 83 -12.54 10.91 16.00
C SER A 83 -11.45 10.67 17.02
N ASN A 84 -11.58 9.60 17.83
CA ASN A 84 -10.51 9.14 18.72
C ASN A 84 -9.51 8.25 17.96
N LEU A 85 -9.02 8.70 16.79
CA LEU A 85 -8.17 7.91 15.91
C LEU A 85 -6.95 7.35 16.63
N SER A 86 -6.23 8.19 17.39
CA SER A 86 -5.01 7.76 18.10
C SER A 86 -5.27 6.66 19.14
N GLY A 87 -6.39 6.70 19.83
CA GLY A 87 -6.80 5.65 20.77
C GLY A 87 -7.25 4.38 20.05
N ASP A 88 -8.04 4.54 18.99
CA ASP A 88 -8.59 3.42 18.23
C ASP A 88 -7.48 2.60 17.52
N VAL A 89 -6.51 3.24 16.86
CA VAL A 89 -5.41 2.53 16.20
C VAL A 89 -4.54 1.75 17.18
N ARG A 90 -4.25 2.30 18.38
CA ARG A 90 -3.50 1.58 19.42
C ARG A 90 -4.22 0.34 19.94
N LEU A 91 -5.53 0.43 20.08
CA LEU A 91 -6.35 -0.71 20.52
C LEU A 91 -6.46 -1.80 19.46
N ARG A 92 -6.52 -1.43 18.19
CA ARG A 92 -6.67 -2.37 17.08
C ARG A 92 -5.39 -3.05 16.66
N PHE A 93 -4.26 -2.38 16.82
CA PHE A 93 -2.94 -2.88 16.40
C PHE A 93 -1.96 -2.97 17.58
N PRO A 94 -2.29 -3.75 18.64
CA PRO A 94 -1.52 -3.76 19.89
C PRO A 94 -0.12 -4.39 19.73
N HIS A 95 0.12 -5.14 18.63
CA HIS A 95 1.36 -5.87 18.40
C HIS A 95 2.34 -5.16 17.48
N VAL A 96 1.97 -3.97 16.98
CA VAL A 96 2.82 -3.16 16.12
C VAL A 96 2.90 -1.72 16.67
N THR A 97 4.05 -1.08 16.50
CA THR A 97 4.17 0.34 16.86
C THR A 97 3.27 1.18 15.97
N THR A 98 2.36 1.95 16.54
CA THR A 98 1.45 2.83 15.79
C THR A 98 1.80 4.30 16.01
N LYS A 99 1.80 5.07 14.92
CA LYS A 99 1.97 6.53 14.90
C LYS A 99 0.80 7.16 14.17
N VAL A 100 0.34 8.30 14.64
CA VAL A 100 -0.65 9.14 13.93
C VAL A 100 0.04 10.46 13.61
N VAL A 101 0.08 10.80 12.33
CA VAL A 101 0.71 12.01 11.82
C VAL A 101 -0.35 12.85 11.12
N VAL A 102 -0.36 14.15 11.39
CA VAL A 102 -1.33 15.06 10.80
C VAL A 102 -0.73 15.73 9.57
N SER A 103 -1.43 15.64 8.44
CA SER A 103 -1.09 16.36 7.22
C SER A 103 -1.54 17.81 7.32
N GLU A 104 -0.72 18.74 6.83
CA GLU A 104 -1.11 20.14 6.66
C GLU A 104 -2.11 20.34 5.50
N HIS A 105 -2.21 19.35 4.60
CA HIS A 105 -3.13 19.36 3.47
C HIS A 105 -4.34 18.47 3.75
N HIS A 106 -5.52 18.92 3.30
CA HIS A 106 -6.77 18.16 3.44
C HIS A 106 -6.82 16.92 2.55
N GLU A 107 -6.06 16.94 1.46
CA GLU A 107 -5.97 15.85 0.50
C GLU A 107 -4.52 15.69 0.08
N ILE A 108 -4.01 14.47 0.19
CA ILE A 108 -2.65 14.14 -0.23
C ILE A 108 -2.62 12.85 -1.06
N GLY A 109 -1.76 12.86 -2.06
CA GLY A 109 -1.40 11.69 -2.82
C GLY A 109 -0.33 10.84 -2.09
N LEU A 110 0.24 9.91 -2.84
CA LEU A 110 1.27 9.01 -2.34
C LEU A 110 2.55 9.74 -1.90
N PRO A 111 3.09 10.72 -2.66
CA PRO A 111 4.24 11.51 -2.21
C PRO A 111 3.98 12.25 -0.90
N GLY A 112 2.79 12.85 -0.75
CA GLY A 112 2.40 13.54 0.48
C GLY A 112 2.35 12.61 1.69
N ALA A 113 1.84 11.39 1.52
CA ALA A 113 1.80 10.40 2.59
C ALA A 113 3.20 9.97 3.04
N ILE A 114 4.13 9.75 2.10
CA ILE A 114 5.54 9.44 2.42
C ILE A 114 6.20 10.64 3.13
N ARG A 115 5.99 11.87 2.62
CA ARG A 115 6.54 13.09 3.22
C ARG A 115 6.09 13.28 4.66
N CYS A 116 4.80 13.06 4.95
CA CYS A 116 4.27 13.15 6.31
C CYS A 116 4.89 12.10 7.26
N ALA A 117 5.21 10.92 6.73
CA ALA A 117 5.76 9.82 7.52
C ALA A 117 7.31 9.82 7.59
N ILE A 118 8.01 10.76 6.98
CA ILE A 118 9.46 10.72 6.71
C ILE A 118 10.32 10.53 7.97
N GLU A 119 9.91 11.11 9.11
CA GLU A 119 10.63 10.97 10.39
C GLU A 119 10.55 9.54 10.98
N HIS A 120 9.74 8.68 10.37
CA HIS A 120 9.49 7.30 10.81
C HIS A 120 10.00 6.25 9.83
N ILE A 121 10.66 6.67 8.75
CA ILE A 121 11.13 5.81 7.66
C ILE A 121 12.64 5.91 7.55
N ASP A 122 13.35 4.79 7.56
CA ASP A 122 14.75 4.70 7.13
C ASP A 122 14.79 4.30 5.64
N GLU A 123 15.78 4.79 4.90
CA GLU A 123 15.97 4.46 3.48
C GLU A 123 16.13 2.95 3.22
N LYS A 124 16.52 2.20 4.26
CA LYS A 124 16.70 0.74 4.21
C LYS A 124 15.44 -0.03 4.59
N ASP A 125 14.40 0.65 5.07
CA ASP A 125 13.14 -0.02 5.42
C ASP A 125 12.40 -0.43 4.15
N SER A 126 11.75 -1.59 4.19
CA SER A 126 10.71 -1.90 3.21
C SER A 126 9.45 -1.11 3.54
N LEU A 127 8.83 -0.51 2.52
CA LEU A 127 7.72 0.42 2.69
C LEU A 127 6.46 -0.08 1.98
N ILE A 128 5.32 -0.04 2.67
CA ILE A 128 4.00 -0.17 2.05
C ILE A 128 3.28 1.15 2.24
N VAL A 129 2.80 1.77 1.16
CA VAL A 129 1.88 2.91 1.22
C VAL A 129 0.52 2.46 0.72
N HIS A 130 -0.51 2.60 1.56
CA HIS A 130 -1.85 2.11 1.29
C HIS A 130 -2.90 3.19 1.55
N PRO A 131 -3.81 3.49 0.59
CA PRO A 131 -4.92 4.39 0.83
C PRO A 131 -5.97 3.74 1.72
N ALA A 132 -6.41 4.43 2.76
CA ALA A 132 -7.42 3.91 3.68
C ALA A 132 -8.84 3.80 3.06
N SER A 133 -9.02 4.33 1.85
CA SER A 133 -10.26 4.19 1.07
C SER A 133 -10.38 2.87 0.33
N VAL A 134 -9.30 2.09 0.22
CA VAL A 134 -9.29 0.89 -0.64
C VAL A 134 -9.33 -0.38 0.19
N LEU A 135 -10.36 -1.17 -0.03
CA LEU A 135 -10.47 -2.54 0.47
C LEU A 135 -9.96 -3.49 -0.61
N SER A 136 -8.84 -4.15 -0.40
CA SER A 136 -8.31 -5.13 -1.35
C SER A 136 -8.01 -6.47 -0.69
N ARG A 137 -8.14 -7.55 -1.46
CA ARG A 137 -7.69 -8.88 -1.09
C ARG A 137 -6.53 -9.27 -2.00
N SER A 138 -5.36 -9.39 -1.41
CA SER A 138 -4.14 -9.75 -2.14
C SER A 138 -3.35 -10.79 -1.36
N ALA A 139 -2.45 -11.47 -2.05
CA ALA A 139 -1.44 -12.33 -1.44
C ALA A 139 -0.15 -11.56 -1.17
N LEU A 140 -0.23 -10.27 -0.85
CA LEU A 140 0.91 -9.35 -0.76
C LEU A 140 2.04 -9.88 0.13
N ALA A 141 1.73 -10.48 1.29
CA ALA A 141 2.75 -11.08 2.16
C ALA A 141 3.60 -12.15 1.46
N ALA A 142 2.96 -13.02 0.64
CA ALA A 142 3.67 -14.02 -0.15
C ALA A 142 4.47 -13.38 -1.29
N ARG A 143 3.94 -12.32 -1.90
CA ARG A 143 4.62 -11.59 -2.98
C ARG A 143 5.86 -10.86 -2.49
N ILE A 144 5.81 -10.22 -1.34
CA ILE A 144 6.96 -9.54 -0.72
C ILE A 144 8.11 -10.53 -0.52
N SER A 145 7.82 -11.74 -0.04
CA SER A 145 8.86 -12.77 0.21
C SER A 145 9.57 -13.23 -1.05
N VAL A 146 8.97 -13.07 -2.23
CA VAL A 146 9.52 -13.47 -3.54
C VAL A 146 9.78 -12.29 -4.48
N MET A 147 9.76 -11.06 -3.97
CA MET A 147 9.96 -9.84 -4.76
C MET A 147 11.31 -9.81 -5.50
N GLY A 148 12.33 -10.49 -4.94
CA GLY A 148 13.60 -10.75 -5.61
C GLY A 148 14.33 -9.47 -6.00
N GLU A 149 14.57 -9.30 -7.31
CA GLU A 149 15.26 -8.12 -7.87
C GLU A 149 14.34 -6.92 -8.15
N LEU A 150 13.03 -7.05 -7.87
CA LEU A 150 12.13 -5.93 -8.03
C LEU A 150 12.35 -4.90 -6.93
N GLY A 151 12.39 -3.64 -7.31
CA GLY A 151 12.42 -2.52 -6.37
C GLY A 151 11.06 -2.26 -5.73
N GLY A 152 9.97 -2.60 -6.41
CA GLY A 152 8.64 -2.40 -5.87
C GLY A 152 7.55 -3.22 -6.55
N LEU A 153 6.37 -3.22 -5.91
CA LEU A 153 5.13 -3.81 -6.41
C LEU A 153 4.01 -2.79 -6.33
N LEU A 154 3.27 -2.64 -7.41
CA LEU A 154 2.04 -1.90 -7.46
C LEU A 154 0.86 -2.88 -7.42
N SER A 155 -0.05 -2.71 -6.48
CA SER A 155 -1.27 -3.52 -6.44
C SER A 155 -2.22 -3.08 -7.54
N VAL A 156 -2.67 -4.04 -8.35
CA VAL A 156 -3.51 -3.80 -9.53
C VAL A 156 -4.66 -4.81 -9.59
N MET A 157 -5.72 -4.43 -10.28
CA MET A 157 -6.89 -5.26 -10.54
C MET A 157 -7.10 -5.42 -12.05
N ASP A 158 -7.60 -6.57 -12.48
CA ASP A 158 -7.96 -6.80 -13.89
C ASP A 158 -9.06 -5.82 -14.32
N THR A 159 -8.92 -5.20 -15.47
CA THR A 159 -9.87 -4.21 -16.00
C THR A 159 -11.25 -4.79 -16.31
N ASP A 160 -11.34 -6.09 -16.59
CA ASP A 160 -12.61 -6.79 -16.79
C ASP A 160 -13.50 -6.77 -15.54
N VAL A 161 -12.92 -6.58 -14.36
CA VAL A 161 -13.61 -6.49 -13.07
C VAL A 161 -14.02 -5.05 -12.75
N VAL A 162 -13.36 -4.05 -13.32
CA VAL A 162 -13.61 -2.61 -13.10
C VAL A 162 -15.01 -2.17 -13.54
N GLY A 163 -15.63 -2.87 -14.50
CA GLY A 163 -16.98 -2.57 -15.01
C GLY A 163 -18.14 -2.80 -14.04
N THR A 164 -17.91 -3.28 -12.82
CA THR A 164 -18.98 -3.60 -11.86
C THR A 164 -19.47 -2.43 -11.01
N GLY A 165 -19.11 -1.18 -11.37
CA GLY A 165 -19.62 0.05 -10.74
C GLY A 165 -18.98 0.44 -9.41
N ALA A 166 -18.03 -0.33 -8.90
CA ALA A 166 -17.39 -0.10 -7.61
C ALA A 166 -16.01 0.60 -7.72
N TRP A 167 -15.49 0.75 -8.94
CA TRP A 167 -14.17 1.30 -9.20
C TRP A 167 -14.15 2.15 -10.48
N SER A 168 -13.60 3.36 -10.43
CA SER A 168 -13.23 4.16 -11.60
C SER A 168 -11.71 4.29 -11.63
N ALA A 169 -11.05 3.86 -12.70
CA ALA A 169 -9.62 4.05 -12.86
C ALA A 169 -9.36 5.26 -13.75
N ASP A 170 -8.62 6.23 -13.23
CA ASP A 170 -8.15 7.40 -14.00
C ASP A 170 -6.82 7.10 -14.72
N SER A 171 -6.22 5.94 -14.42
CA SER A 171 -4.98 5.49 -15.05
C SER A 171 -4.97 3.97 -15.20
N PHE A 172 -4.18 3.49 -16.15
CA PHE A 172 -4.04 2.08 -16.51
C PHE A 172 -2.57 1.69 -16.57
N VAL A 173 -2.27 0.47 -16.13
CA VAL A 173 -0.92 -0.09 -16.04
C VAL A 173 -0.76 -1.17 -17.10
N THR A 174 0.26 -1.08 -17.92
CA THR A 174 0.70 -2.16 -18.80
C THR A 174 1.95 -2.81 -18.27
N VAL A 175 2.11 -4.10 -18.53
CA VAL A 175 3.28 -4.88 -18.09
C VAL A 175 3.95 -5.55 -19.28
N ASP A 176 5.26 -5.73 -19.16
CA ASP A 176 6.05 -6.48 -20.11
C ASP A 176 5.82 -8.01 -19.97
N ARG A 177 6.51 -8.81 -20.81
CA ARG A 177 6.39 -10.29 -20.83
C ARG A 177 6.82 -10.98 -19.52
N ILE A 178 7.59 -10.30 -18.68
CA ILE A 178 8.08 -10.82 -17.39
C ILE A 178 7.34 -10.22 -16.20
N GLY A 179 6.26 -9.44 -16.44
CA GLY A 179 5.40 -8.88 -15.40
C GLY A 179 5.93 -7.60 -14.74
N ARG A 180 6.91 -6.91 -15.36
CA ARG A 180 7.34 -5.58 -14.92
C ARG A 180 6.44 -4.53 -15.56
N ILE A 181 6.22 -3.45 -14.81
CA ILE A 181 5.47 -2.29 -15.31
C ILE A 181 6.27 -1.66 -16.47
N ASP A 182 5.63 -1.58 -17.62
CA ASP A 182 6.17 -0.97 -18.84
C ASP A 182 5.73 0.49 -18.95
N ALA A 183 4.44 0.76 -18.71
CA ALA A 183 3.88 2.09 -18.75
C ALA A 183 2.67 2.26 -17.84
N ILE A 184 2.40 3.51 -17.47
CA ILE A 184 1.13 3.97 -16.90
C ILE A 184 0.58 5.06 -17.81
N SER A 185 -0.69 4.98 -18.18
CA SER A 185 -1.37 5.93 -19.06
C SER A 185 -2.80 6.19 -18.61
N ASP A 186 -3.36 7.30 -19.04
CA ASP A 186 -4.78 7.63 -18.90
C ASP A 186 -5.68 6.93 -19.94
N HIS A 187 -5.08 6.16 -20.84
CA HIS A 187 -5.78 5.43 -21.90
C HIS A 187 -5.80 3.94 -21.61
N TRP A 188 -6.98 3.36 -21.67
CA TRP A 188 -7.16 1.92 -21.61
C TRP A 188 -6.58 1.23 -22.86
N SER A 189 -5.95 0.07 -22.65
CA SER A 189 -5.50 -0.83 -23.72
C SER A 189 -5.78 -2.28 -23.32
N ASP A 190 -5.86 -3.17 -24.32
CA ASP A 190 -6.06 -4.60 -24.07
C ASP A 190 -4.96 -5.16 -23.17
N GLY A 191 -5.35 -5.86 -22.11
CA GLY A 191 -4.43 -6.44 -21.13
C GLY A 191 -3.87 -5.44 -20.11
N ALA A 192 -4.36 -4.20 -20.06
CA ALA A 192 -4.01 -3.24 -19.03
C ALA A 192 -4.72 -3.57 -17.71
N PHE A 193 -4.13 -3.10 -16.61
CA PHE A 193 -4.64 -3.25 -15.24
C PHE A 193 -5.02 -1.91 -14.65
N ALA A 194 -6.02 -1.89 -13.75
CA ALA A 194 -6.35 -0.73 -12.95
C ALA A 194 -5.53 -0.73 -11.64
N PRO A 195 -4.76 0.32 -11.33
CA PRO A 195 -4.04 0.41 -10.05
C PRO A 195 -5.03 0.60 -8.89
N THR A 196 -4.78 -0.08 -7.77
CA THR A 196 -5.61 0.04 -6.55
C THR A 196 -5.06 1.06 -5.55
N GLY A 197 -3.99 1.75 -5.88
CA GLY A 197 -3.40 2.78 -5.03
C GLY A 197 -2.38 2.28 -4.01
N SER A 198 -2.23 0.97 -3.80
CA SER A 198 -1.24 0.42 -2.88
C SER A 198 0.10 0.22 -3.56
N LEU A 199 1.16 0.75 -2.94
CA LEU A 199 2.54 0.64 -3.40
C LEU A 199 3.40 -0.04 -2.32
N THR A 200 4.18 -1.04 -2.72
CA THR A 200 5.20 -1.68 -1.88
C THR A 200 6.57 -1.41 -2.46
N LEU A 201 7.53 -1.02 -1.63
CA LEU A 201 8.91 -0.70 -2.01
C LEU A 201 9.89 -1.52 -1.16
N SER A 202 11.00 -1.93 -1.74
CA SER A 202 12.07 -2.65 -1.05
C SER A 202 13.18 -1.69 -0.65
N GLY A 203 13.54 -1.67 0.62
CA GLY A 203 14.70 -0.94 1.13
C GLY A 203 16.01 -1.50 0.57
N ALA A 204 16.15 -2.83 0.50
CA ALA A 204 17.35 -3.50 -0.02
C ALA A 204 17.69 -3.14 -1.46
N SER A 205 16.68 -2.82 -2.28
CA SER A 205 16.90 -2.39 -3.67
C SER A 205 17.19 -0.89 -3.81
N GLY A 206 17.09 -0.11 -2.73
CA GLY A 206 17.15 1.35 -2.76
C GLY A 206 15.87 2.05 -3.22
N ALA A 207 14.81 1.30 -3.51
CA ALA A 207 13.55 1.90 -4.00
C ALA A 207 12.88 2.80 -2.97
N THR A 208 13.01 2.50 -1.68
CA THR A 208 12.51 3.36 -0.60
C THR A 208 13.25 4.70 -0.57
N ALA A 209 14.58 4.71 -0.73
CA ALA A 209 15.36 5.92 -0.81
C ALA A 209 14.94 6.81 -1.99
N GLU A 210 14.72 6.21 -3.18
CA GLU A 210 14.23 6.93 -4.35
C GLU A 210 12.82 7.49 -4.13
N ALA A 211 11.94 6.73 -3.47
CA ALA A 211 10.60 7.20 -3.15
C ALA A 211 10.60 8.36 -2.15
N ILE A 212 11.46 8.34 -1.14
CA ILE A 212 11.66 9.44 -0.20
C ILE A 212 12.16 10.70 -0.95
N SER A 213 13.17 10.55 -1.81
CA SER A 213 13.68 11.66 -2.62
C SER A 213 12.59 12.28 -3.49
N LEU A 214 11.81 11.44 -4.20
CA LEU A 214 10.69 11.91 -5.03
C LEU A 214 9.58 12.56 -4.20
N ALA A 215 9.28 12.04 -3.02
CA ALA A 215 8.27 12.61 -2.14
C ALA A 215 8.64 14.02 -1.67
N LEU A 216 9.93 14.35 -1.58
CA LEU A 216 10.41 15.70 -1.27
C LEU A 216 10.38 16.64 -2.47
N GLU A 217 10.49 16.12 -3.69
CA GLU A 217 10.53 16.89 -4.93
C GLU A 217 9.13 17.18 -5.50
N LEU A 218 8.22 16.20 -5.41
CA LEU A 218 6.88 16.28 -6.00
C LEU A 218 5.92 17.06 -5.11
N ASP A 219 4.86 17.60 -5.70
CA ASP A 219 3.74 18.18 -4.95
C ASP A 219 3.09 17.10 -4.06
N PRO A 220 2.72 17.40 -2.81
CA PRO A 220 2.09 16.43 -1.91
C PRO A 220 0.79 15.82 -2.44
N THR A 221 0.08 16.52 -3.32
CA THR A 221 -1.19 16.07 -3.91
C THR A 221 -0.99 15.25 -5.20
N THR A 222 0.26 15.09 -5.63
CA THR A 222 0.60 14.35 -6.86
C THR A 222 0.01 12.93 -6.84
N GLY A 223 -0.57 12.54 -7.97
CA GLY A 223 -1.18 11.22 -8.16
C GLY A 223 -0.16 10.07 -8.16
N LEU A 224 -0.69 8.86 -8.00
CA LEU A 224 0.07 7.62 -8.01
C LEU A 224 0.81 7.40 -9.34
N ASP A 225 0.17 7.69 -10.46
CA ASP A 225 0.68 7.53 -11.83
C ASP A 225 1.97 8.31 -12.07
N VAL A 226 2.01 9.57 -11.63
CA VAL A 226 3.21 10.42 -11.74
C VAL A 226 4.34 9.86 -10.87
N MET A 227 4.05 9.44 -9.64
CA MET A 227 5.04 8.88 -8.73
C MET A 227 5.66 7.59 -9.28
N ILE A 228 4.84 6.65 -9.77
CA ILE A 228 5.32 5.39 -10.35
C ILE A 228 6.12 5.64 -11.63
N THR A 229 5.65 6.54 -12.50
CA THR A 229 6.38 6.93 -13.71
C THR A 229 7.75 7.50 -13.35
N ALA A 230 7.84 8.33 -12.30
CA ALA A 230 9.09 8.90 -11.84
C ALA A 230 10.04 7.83 -11.26
N LEU A 231 9.53 6.85 -10.49
CA LEU A 231 10.32 5.72 -9.98
C LEU A 231 10.90 4.88 -11.14
N ILE A 232 10.09 4.57 -12.16
CA ILE A 232 10.56 3.84 -13.34
C ILE A 232 11.66 4.61 -14.08
N ARG A 233 11.52 5.94 -14.23
CA ARG A 233 12.54 6.80 -14.85
C ARG A 233 13.84 6.85 -14.04
N ARG A 234 13.78 6.60 -12.73
CA ARG A 234 14.94 6.44 -11.84
C ARG A 234 15.44 4.99 -11.77
N HIS A 235 15.05 4.16 -12.74
CA HIS A 235 15.46 2.76 -12.87
C HIS A 235 15.03 1.84 -11.73
N VAL A 236 13.99 2.21 -10.97
CA VAL A 236 13.37 1.29 -10.02
C VAL A 236 12.55 0.26 -10.80
N ALA A 237 12.94 -1.00 -10.70
CA ALA A 237 12.22 -2.09 -11.36
C ALA A 237 10.89 -2.35 -10.62
N MET A 238 9.77 -2.01 -11.23
CA MET A 238 8.44 -2.16 -10.65
C MET A 238 7.72 -3.37 -11.24
N GLY A 239 7.12 -4.17 -10.39
CA GLY A 239 6.21 -5.26 -10.79
C GLY A 239 4.78 -4.99 -10.35
N VAL A 240 3.88 -5.94 -10.63
CA VAL A 240 2.47 -5.86 -10.21
C VAL A 240 2.12 -6.94 -9.19
N ASP A 241 1.31 -6.57 -8.19
CA ASP A 241 0.60 -7.49 -7.30
C ASP A 241 -0.89 -7.48 -7.69
N ARG A 242 -1.35 -8.59 -8.30
CA ARG A 242 -2.75 -8.73 -8.72
C ARG A 242 -3.63 -9.02 -7.53
N VAL A 243 -4.59 -8.13 -7.27
CA VAL A 243 -5.60 -8.33 -6.24
C VAL A 243 -6.79 -9.09 -6.81
N THR A 244 -7.39 -9.98 -6.01
CA THR A 244 -8.54 -10.80 -6.42
C THR A 244 -9.86 -10.06 -6.33
N SER A 245 -9.93 -9.05 -5.48
CA SER A 245 -11.08 -8.15 -5.36
C SER A 245 -10.66 -6.84 -4.72
N SER A 246 -11.28 -5.76 -5.14
CA SER A 246 -11.05 -4.43 -4.60
C SER A 246 -12.33 -3.60 -4.62
N TRP A 247 -12.50 -2.76 -3.61
CA TRP A 247 -13.58 -1.77 -3.52
C TRP A 247 -12.98 -0.43 -3.13
N ASP A 248 -13.38 0.61 -3.85
CA ASP A 248 -13.00 1.97 -3.53
C ASP A 248 -14.07 2.61 -2.65
N LEU A 249 -13.70 2.95 -1.43
CA LEU A 249 -14.55 3.63 -0.45
C LEU A 249 -14.31 5.16 -0.46
N SER A 250 -13.59 5.71 -1.41
CA SER A 250 -13.42 7.17 -1.53
C SER A 250 -14.73 7.87 -1.87
N HIS A 251 -15.72 7.14 -2.41
CA HIS A 251 -17.06 7.62 -2.71
C HIS A 251 -18.13 6.86 -1.92
N ALA A 252 -19.19 7.53 -1.51
CA ALA A 252 -20.31 6.90 -0.81
C ALA A 252 -20.99 5.79 -1.64
N SER A 253 -20.97 5.90 -2.98
CA SER A 253 -21.43 4.84 -3.89
C SER A 253 -20.60 3.57 -3.81
N GLY A 254 -19.28 3.68 -3.66
CA GLY A 254 -18.37 2.53 -3.47
C GLY A 254 -18.64 1.81 -2.15
N LEU A 255 -18.91 2.57 -1.07
CA LEU A 255 -19.36 1.99 0.20
C LEU A 255 -20.69 1.26 0.03
N GLY A 256 -21.65 1.84 -0.67
CA GLY A 256 -22.94 1.21 -0.97
C GLY A 256 -22.78 -0.11 -1.73
N ALA A 257 -21.93 -0.14 -2.76
CA ALA A 257 -21.61 -1.33 -3.54
C ALA A 257 -20.95 -2.42 -2.66
N TYR A 258 -19.98 -2.05 -1.81
CA TYR A 258 -19.37 -2.99 -0.89
C TYR A 258 -20.35 -3.58 0.12
N LEU A 259 -21.25 -2.77 0.68
CA LEU A 259 -22.26 -3.23 1.65
C LEU A 259 -23.29 -4.16 1.01
N ALA A 260 -23.62 -3.97 -0.27
CA ALA A 260 -24.53 -4.83 -1.03
C ALA A 260 -23.87 -6.16 -1.44
N HIS A 261 -22.55 -6.23 -1.50
CA HIS A 261 -21.81 -7.45 -1.83
C HIS A 261 -21.81 -8.40 -0.62
N ARG A 262 -22.35 -9.63 -0.81
CA ARG A 262 -22.47 -10.67 0.23
C ARG A 262 -21.31 -11.66 0.23
#